data_dfd583ab658b4ccfad5973b4c9921069
#
_entry.id   dfd583ab658b4ccfad5973b4c9921069
#
_cell.length_a   1.000
_cell.length_b   1.000
_cell.length_c   1.000
_cell.angle_alpha   90.00
_cell.angle_beta   90.00
_cell.angle_gamma   90.00
#
_symmetry.space_group_name_H-M   'P 1'
#
loop_
_entity.id
_entity.type
_entity.pdbx_description
1 polymer ?
#
loop_
_entity_poly.entity_id
_entity_poly.type
_entity_poly.pdbx_seq_one_letter_code
_entity_poly.pdbx_strand_id
1 'polypeptide(L)'
;MMAVKAVNNNRKIKNRKETIMKQFVKVFCLMAVVALAFTSCKKSDQKAVSFNGATQQFVVEDDGSKAYLDDAYYMNFEKGDVVKLFNISSTPSNSECADYSAASSGQHVIFQAVGNMAVQTKGSFYGFYPAETVTPNLSNENRATFTLREEQVYREVDGKPAISKGDLYMAAKVDDVQNITDADFYFQNICGILSLKYYDTKSNEPWVIKSITVYDKHFNLTGDVNLKVDKVTTEGLVALCEAYNPANPAATAAEIANYKDEIGYNVTNAGDHVTLTFGSEGFALSQDANNPSRFFFVLRPLALSHGYRVVVTDMNDDEYEVVNSNTNKKIKPNTIIGNSAKDLKNYH
;
A
#
# COMPACT_ATOMS: atom_id res chain seq x y z
N MET A 1 27.51 -44.62 14.86
CA MET A 1 28.08 -43.26 14.91
C MET A 1 27.15 -42.15 14.41
N MET A 2 26.04 -42.43 13.70
CA MET A 2 25.09 -41.41 13.20
C MET A 2 24.08 -40.90 14.23
N ALA A 3 23.63 -41.70 15.21
CA ALA A 3 22.63 -41.33 16.20
C ALA A 3 23.08 -40.22 17.19
N VAL A 4 24.39 -40.17 17.51
CA VAL A 4 24.94 -39.19 18.47
C VAL A 4 25.00 -37.76 17.86
N LYS A 5 25.20 -37.64 16.53
CA LYS A 5 25.20 -36.34 15.85
C LYS A 5 23.84 -35.70 15.79
N ALA A 6 22.76 -36.45 15.66
CA ALA A 6 21.40 -35.95 15.61
C ALA A 6 20.93 -35.38 16.96
N VAL A 7 21.30 -36.01 18.07
CA VAL A 7 20.96 -35.55 19.42
C VAL A 7 21.67 -34.24 19.78
N ASN A 8 22.94 -34.09 19.34
CA ASN A 8 23.69 -32.85 19.59
C ASN A 8 23.19 -31.65 18.75
N ASN A 9 22.70 -31.88 17.53
CA ASN A 9 22.09 -30.81 16.73
C ASN A 9 20.77 -30.32 17.32
N ASN A 10 19.91 -31.22 17.78
CA ASN A 10 18.65 -30.83 18.42
C ASN A 10 18.87 -30.07 19.74
N ARG A 11 19.89 -30.40 20.51
CA ARG A 11 20.26 -29.62 21.72
C ARG A 11 20.77 -28.21 21.36
N LYS A 12 21.58 -28.06 20.31
CA LYS A 12 22.05 -26.73 19.85
C LYS A 12 20.90 -25.84 19.36
N ILE A 13 19.93 -26.40 18.62
CA ILE A 13 18.76 -25.68 18.13
C ILE A 13 17.85 -25.27 19.29
N LYS A 14 17.63 -26.14 20.27
CA LYS A 14 16.84 -25.83 21.46
C LYS A 14 17.45 -24.70 22.30
N ASN A 15 18.75 -24.76 22.55
CA ASN A 15 19.47 -23.72 23.29
C ASN A 15 19.49 -22.37 22.56
N ARG A 16 19.55 -22.37 21.20
CA ARG A 16 19.51 -21.15 20.41
C ARG A 16 18.12 -20.49 20.45
N LYS A 17 17.04 -21.28 20.42
CA LYS A 17 15.66 -20.78 20.58
C LYS A 17 15.42 -20.19 21.97
N GLU A 18 15.91 -20.83 23.02
CA GLU A 18 15.79 -20.30 24.39
C GLU A 18 16.58 -19.01 24.61
N THR A 19 17.77 -18.89 23.98
CA THR A 19 18.57 -17.67 24.07
C THR A 19 17.93 -16.51 23.33
N ILE A 20 17.35 -16.77 22.14
CA ILE A 20 16.62 -15.77 21.35
C ILE A 20 15.37 -15.34 22.12
N MET A 21 14.60 -16.26 22.69
CA MET A 21 13.40 -15.95 23.47
C MET A 21 13.73 -15.14 24.73
N LYS A 22 14.84 -15.44 25.42
CA LYS A 22 15.31 -14.65 26.58
C LYS A 22 15.79 -13.26 26.20
N GLN A 23 16.36 -13.06 25.00
CA GLN A 23 16.71 -11.74 24.48
C GLN A 23 15.47 -10.94 24.10
N PHE A 24 14.46 -11.57 23.47
CA PHE A 24 13.17 -10.92 23.16
C PHE A 24 12.45 -10.48 24.43
N VAL A 25 12.39 -11.33 25.46
CA VAL A 25 11.78 -10.96 26.75
C VAL A 25 12.54 -9.84 27.46
N LYS A 26 13.87 -9.78 27.37
CA LYS A 26 14.66 -8.66 27.93
C LYS A 26 14.44 -7.35 27.21
N VAL A 27 14.31 -7.36 25.89
CA VAL A 27 13.99 -6.16 25.09
C VAL A 27 12.57 -5.68 25.39
N PHE A 28 11.61 -6.60 25.52
CA PHE A 28 10.22 -6.26 25.89
C PHE A 28 10.13 -5.67 27.33
N CYS A 29 10.88 -6.22 28.28
CA CYS A 29 10.90 -5.67 29.66
C CYS A 29 11.61 -4.31 29.74
N LEU A 30 12.57 -3.99 28.86
CA LEU A 30 13.24 -2.70 28.87
C LEU A 30 12.35 -1.58 28.29
N MET A 31 11.44 -1.90 27.36
CA MET A 31 10.45 -0.94 26.85
C MET A 31 9.30 -0.69 27.86
N ALA A 32 8.96 -1.66 28.70
CA ALA A 32 7.93 -1.49 29.73
C ALA A 32 8.35 -0.56 30.88
N VAL A 33 9.65 -0.38 31.11
CA VAL A 33 10.14 0.48 32.21
C VAL A 33 10.12 1.98 31.88
N VAL A 34 10.12 2.33 30.60
CA VAL A 34 10.03 3.76 30.19
C VAL A 34 8.58 4.27 30.28
N ALA A 35 7.58 3.37 30.27
CA ALA A 35 6.15 3.73 30.35
C ALA A 35 5.67 4.04 31.79
N LEU A 36 6.46 3.77 32.83
CA LEU A 36 6.02 3.90 34.24
C LEU A 36 6.35 5.23 34.92
N ALA A 37 6.91 6.21 34.20
CA ALA A 37 7.34 7.48 34.82
C ALA A 37 6.29 8.61 34.78
N PHE A 38 5.09 8.38 34.27
CA PHE A 38 4.07 9.46 34.16
C PHE A 38 2.72 9.07 34.82
N THR A 39 2.75 8.48 35.99
CA THR A 39 1.51 8.31 36.77
C THR A 39 1.44 9.36 37.88
N SER A 40 0.86 10.50 37.60
CA SER A 40 0.16 11.29 38.60
C SER A 40 -0.74 12.34 37.96
N CYS A 41 -2.01 12.29 38.39
CA CYS A 41 -3.02 13.34 38.47
C CYS A 41 -4.05 13.53 37.36
N LYS A 42 -5.29 13.36 37.81
CA LYS A 42 -6.59 13.85 37.35
C LYS A 42 -7.22 13.12 36.18
N LYS A 43 -8.48 12.70 36.40
CA LYS A 43 -9.50 12.34 35.38
C LYS A 43 -9.78 13.54 34.47
N SER A 44 -8.81 13.94 33.67
CA SER A 44 -9.03 14.70 32.45
C SER A 44 -8.98 13.70 31.32
N ASP A 45 -9.78 13.89 30.29
CA ASP A 45 -9.76 13.15 29.05
C ASP A 45 -8.32 12.92 28.60
N GLN A 46 -7.84 11.66 28.79
CA GLN A 46 -6.45 11.33 28.46
C GLN A 46 -6.29 11.41 26.94
N LYS A 47 -5.36 12.23 26.49
CA LYS A 47 -4.98 12.32 25.09
C LYS A 47 -3.88 11.30 24.78
N ALA A 48 -4.00 10.62 23.66
CA ALA A 48 -3.03 9.65 23.17
C ALA A 48 -1.78 10.36 22.65
N VAL A 49 -0.68 10.25 23.36
CA VAL A 49 0.62 10.84 22.95
C VAL A 49 1.37 9.92 21.97
N SER A 50 1.06 8.62 21.96
CA SER A 50 1.67 7.63 21.06
C SER A 50 0.77 6.40 20.90
N PHE A 51 1.03 5.64 19.83
CA PHE A 51 0.44 4.31 19.58
C PHE A 51 1.38 3.45 18.74
N ASN A 52 1.13 2.13 18.70
CA ASN A 52 1.89 1.20 17.88
C ASN A 52 1.27 1.09 16.48
N GLY A 53 2.11 1.09 15.45
CA GLY A 53 1.70 0.86 14.08
C GLY A 53 2.59 -0.16 13.37
N ALA A 54 1.99 -0.94 12.50
CA ALA A 54 2.68 -1.90 11.65
C ALA A 54 2.09 -1.87 10.23
N THR A 55 2.90 -2.24 9.25
CA THR A 55 2.42 -2.45 7.87
C THR A 55 2.08 -3.92 7.65
N GLN A 56 1.08 -4.18 6.83
CA GLN A 56 0.78 -5.52 6.36
C GLN A 56 1.52 -5.83 5.05
N GLN A 57 1.88 -7.10 4.88
CA GLN A 57 2.47 -7.60 3.65
C GLN A 57 1.48 -7.53 2.50
N PHE A 58 1.96 -7.17 1.30
CA PHE A 58 1.15 -7.29 0.10
C PHE A 58 0.84 -8.74 -0.22
N VAL A 59 -0.38 -9.00 -0.65
CA VAL A 59 -0.75 -10.26 -1.31
C VAL A 59 -0.26 -10.18 -2.76
N VAL A 60 0.46 -11.19 -3.21
CA VAL A 60 0.94 -11.23 -4.60
C VAL A 60 0.11 -12.22 -5.38
N GLU A 61 -0.60 -11.71 -6.37
CA GLU A 61 -1.32 -12.48 -7.37
C GLU A 61 -0.55 -12.34 -8.70
N ASP A 62 0.40 -13.23 -8.96
CA ASP A 62 1.14 -13.26 -10.24
C ASP A 62 0.63 -14.41 -11.11
N ASP A 63 0.52 -14.21 -12.40
CA ASP A 63 -0.01 -15.16 -13.39
C ASP A 63 1.00 -16.27 -13.79
N GLY A 64 1.75 -16.77 -12.82
CA GLY A 64 2.51 -18.02 -12.95
C GLY A 64 4.03 -17.92 -13.01
N SER A 65 4.66 -16.77 -12.93
CA SER A 65 6.10 -16.72 -12.76
C SER A 65 6.47 -16.76 -11.27
N LYS A 66 6.81 -17.95 -10.77
CA LYS A 66 7.38 -18.17 -9.42
C LYS A 66 8.80 -17.61 -9.26
N ALA A 67 9.26 -16.78 -10.17
CA ALA A 67 10.60 -16.22 -10.14
C ALA A 67 10.57 -14.86 -9.45
N TYR A 68 11.09 -14.81 -8.23
CA TYR A 68 11.61 -13.65 -7.51
C TYR A 68 10.60 -12.60 -7.08
N LEU A 69 9.82 -12.96 -6.07
CA LEU A 69 9.41 -12.07 -5.02
C LEU A 69 10.18 -12.49 -3.77
N ASP A 70 11.49 -12.33 -3.81
CA ASP A 70 12.30 -12.47 -2.61
C ASP A 70 12.16 -11.22 -1.77
N ASP A 71 12.07 -11.50 -0.48
CA ASP A 71 12.00 -10.58 0.62
C ASP A 71 10.70 -9.76 0.66
N ALA A 72 9.65 -10.45 1.14
CA ALA A 72 8.54 -9.83 1.84
C ALA A 72 8.25 -8.40 1.39
N TYR A 73 7.34 -8.21 0.40
CA TYR A 73 6.82 -6.90 0.03
C TYR A 73 6.07 -6.27 1.20
N TYR A 74 6.85 -5.85 2.18
CA TYR A 74 6.37 -4.99 3.25
C TYR A 74 6.67 -3.54 2.88
N MET A 75 5.73 -2.70 3.14
CA MET A 75 6.03 -1.30 3.28
C MET A 75 6.81 -1.11 4.57
N ASN A 76 7.83 -0.26 4.53
CA ASN A 76 8.50 0.19 5.73
C ASN A 76 8.19 1.66 5.92
N PHE A 77 7.71 2.02 7.10
CA PHE A 77 7.71 3.42 7.50
C PHE A 77 9.16 3.92 7.62
N GLU A 78 9.39 5.16 7.28
CA GLU A 78 10.63 5.83 7.60
C GLU A 78 10.40 6.74 8.81
N LYS A 79 11.44 6.92 9.60
CA LYS A 79 11.42 7.90 10.71
C LYS A 79 10.96 9.25 10.18
N GLY A 80 9.95 9.82 10.81
CA GLY A 80 9.35 11.08 10.40
C GLY A 80 8.15 10.94 9.46
N ASP A 81 7.84 9.74 8.95
CA ASP A 81 6.58 9.50 8.23
C ASP A 81 5.40 9.87 9.11
N VAL A 82 4.42 10.57 8.53
CA VAL A 82 3.28 11.08 9.28
C VAL A 82 2.00 10.37 8.86
N VAL A 83 1.26 9.89 9.85
CA VAL A 83 -0.10 9.36 9.68
C VAL A 83 -1.10 10.31 10.30
N LYS A 84 -2.29 10.40 9.71
CA LYS A 84 -3.43 11.11 10.28
C LYS A 84 -4.33 10.11 10.98
N LEU A 85 -4.54 10.29 12.29
CA LEU A 85 -5.39 9.43 13.11
C LEU A 85 -6.70 10.14 13.41
N PHE A 86 -7.81 9.43 13.21
CA PHE A 86 -9.17 9.85 13.55
C PHE A 86 -9.67 9.02 14.71
N ASN A 87 -10.16 9.67 15.74
CA ASN A 87 -11.02 9.03 16.76
C ASN A 87 -12.46 9.27 16.36
N ILE A 88 -13.17 8.20 16.03
CA ILE A 88 -14.58 8.24 15.61
C ILE A 88 -15.45 7.95 16.83
N SER A 89 -16.10 8.98 17.32
CA SER A 89 -17.13 8.83 18.34
C SER A 89 -18.46 8.39 17.72
N SER A 90 -19.41 7.99 18.57
CA SER A 90 -20.76 7.60 18.15
C SER A 90 -21.52 8.72 17.40
N THR A 91 -21.03 9.96 17.48
CA THR A 91 -21.54 11.11 16.74
C THR A 91 -20.44 11.74 15.91
N PRO A 92 -20.63 11.88 14.57
CA PRO A 92 -19.62 12.46 13.67
C PRO A 92 -19.12 13.85 14.09
N SER A 93 -19.98 14.67 14.72
CA SER A 93 -19.64 16.00 15.22
C SER A 93 -18.57 16.01 16.35
N ASN A 94 -18.34 14.86 16.99
CA ASN A 94 -17.38 14.72 18.08
C ASN A 94 -16.12 13.94 17.67
N SER A 95 -15.94 13.71 16.37
CA SER A 95 -14.73 13.06 15.88
C SER A 95 -13.55 14.01 15.96
N GLU A 96 -12.44 13.48 16.42
CA GLU A 96 -11.17 14.20 16.53
C GLU A 96 -10.20 13.68 15.50
N CYS A 97 -9.29 14.52 15.04
CA CYS A 97 -8.15 14.06 14.25
C CYS A 97 -6.86 14.73 14.69
N ALA A 98 -5.75 14.02 14.56
CA ALA A 98 -4.42 14.55 14.83
C ALA A 98 -3.38 13.81 13.98
N ASP A 99 -2.24 14.46 13.77
CA ASP A 99 -1.10 13.90 13.07
C ASP A 99 -0.15 13.23 14.05
N TYR A 100 0.40 12.08 13.63
CA TYR A 100 1.35 11.29 14.40
C TYR A 100 2.53 10.91 13.52
N SER A 101 3.75 11.13 14.03
CA SER A 101 4.98 10.86 13.30
C SER A 101 5.65 9.58 13.78
N ALA A 102 6.18 8.79 12.85
CA ALA A 102 6.95 7.59 13.15
C ALA A 102 8.26 7.95 13.86
N ALA A 103 8.48 7.37 15.03
CA ALA A 103 9.68 7.61 15.86
C ALA A 103 10.93 6.89 15.32
N SER A 104 10.74 5.84 14.51
CA SER A 104 11.78 5.02 13.91
C SER A 104 11.38 4.56 12.52
N SER A 105 12.33 3.99 11.77
CA SER A 105 12.05 3.31 10.52
C SER A 105 11.82 1.82 10.76
N GLY A 106 10.98 1.18 9.92
CA GLY A 106 10.71 -0.26 9.92
C GLY A 106 9.25 -0.60 9.67
N GLN A 107 8.95 -1.90 9.71
CA GLN A 107 7.59 -2.42 9.58
C GLN A 107 6.74 -2.14 10.83
N HIS A 108 7.37 -2.21 11.99
CA HIS A 108 6.76 -1.94 13.30
C HIS A 108 7.37 -0.68 13.86
N VAL A 109 6.56 0.32 14.12
CA VAL A 109 7.00 1.62 14.60
C VAL A 109 6.08 2.13 15.71
N ILE A 110 6.61 3.02 16.55
CA ILE A 110 5.81 3.82 17.46
C ILE A 110 5.54 5.17 16.80
N PHE A 111 4.28 5.54 16.69
CA PHE A 111 3.85 6.84 16.26
C PHE A 111 3.67 7.78 17.46
N GLN A 112 4.19 8.99 17.35
CA GLN A 112 4.12 10.01 18.39
C GLN A 112 3.34 11.23 17.88
N ALA A 113 2.50 11.81 18.74
CA ALA A 113 1.70 12.97 18.39
C ALA A 113 2.59 14.14 17.92
N VAL A 114 2.18 14.79 16.83
CA VAL A 114 2.87 15.96 16.29
C VAL A 114 2.36 17.22 16.99
N GLY A 115 3.27 17.95 17.63
CA GLY A 115 2.93 19.16 18.39
C GLY A 115 2.06 18.87 19.62
N ASN A 116 1.09 19.74 19.89
CA ASN A 116 0.21 19.63 21.06
C ASN A 116 -1.15 18.98 20.76
N MET A 117 -1.36 18.50 19.52
CA MET A 117 -2.61 17.87 19.12
C MET A 117 -2.51 16.36 19.28
N ALA A 118 -3.45 15.78 20.00
CA ALA A 118 -3.58 14.33 20.16
C ALA A 118 -5.06 13.99 20.30
N VAL A 119 -5.46 12.81 19.83
CA VAL A 119 -6.83 12.28 20.00
C VAL A 119 -7.03 11.70 21.39
N GLN A 120 -8.27 11.49 21.81
CA GLN A 120 -8.63 10.75 23.03
C GLN A 120 -8.07 9.33 22.98
N THR A 121 -7.77 8.74 24.15
CA THR A 121 -7.20 7.38 24.23
C THR A 121 -8.21 6.27 24.02
N LYS A 122 -9.50 6.54 24.10
CA LYS A 122 -10.59 5.57 23.98
C LYS A 122 -11.43 5.85 22.74
N GLY A 123 -11.93 4.79 22.11
CA GLY A 123 -12.85 4.88 20.98
C GLY A 123 -12.54 3.90 19.88
N SER A 124 -13.12 4.16 18.71
CA SER A 124 -12.79 3.52 17.44
C SER A 124 -11.91 4.46 16.63
N PHE A 125 -10.83 3.92 16.07
CA PHE A 125 -9.81 4.71 15.42
C PHE A 125 -9.59 4.29 13.99
N TYR A 126 -9.35 5.29 13.13
CA TYR A 126 -8.91 5.12 11.77
C TYR A 126 -7.62 5.90 11.54
N GLY A 127 -6.61 5.21 11.02
CA GLY A 127 -5.35 5.81 10.61
C GLY A 127 -5.22 5.86 9.10
N PHE A 128 -4.67 6.96 8.56
CA PHE A 128 -4.39 7.12 7.14
C PHE A 128 -2.94 7.58 6.94
N TYR A 129 -2.29 7.02 5.92
CA TYR A 129 -0.96 7.40 5.46
C TYR A 129 -0.96 7.64 3.95
N PRO A 130 -0.23 8.64 3.46
CA PRO A 130 0.45 9.70 4.20
C PRO A 130 -0.52 10.79 4.67
N ALA A 131 -0.23 11.42 5.81
CA ALA A 131 -1.13 12.39 6.43
C ALA A 131 -1.40 13.63 5.57
N GLU A 132 -0.37 14.11 4.86
CA GLU A 132 -0.42 15.34 4.04
C GLU A 132 -1.30 15.21 2.80
N THR A 133 -1.49 13.98 2.30
CA THR A 133 -2.31 13.72 1.11
C THR A 133 -3.74 13.40 1.44
N VAL A 134 -4.06 13.16 2.71
CA VAL A 134 -5.41 12.86 3.17
C VAL A 134 -6.04 14.12 3.74
N THR A 135 -7.06 14.63 3.07
CA THR A 135 -7.84 15.78 3.55
C THR A 135 -9.10 15.29 4.28
N PRO A 136 -9.19 15.46 5.60
CA PRO A 136 -10.36 15.05 6.33
C PRO A 136 -11.54 15.98 6.02
N ASN A 137 -12.67 15.41 5.66
CA ASN A 137 -13.93 16.12 5.58
C ASN A 137 -14.84 15.65 6.71
N LEU A 138 -14.73 16.32 7.85
CA LEU A 138 -15.43 15.93 9.08
C LEU A 138 -16.81 16.56 9.22
N SER A 139 -17.27 17.36 8.23
CA SER A 139 -18.45 18.21 8.43
C SER A 139 -19.76 17.45 8.60
N ASN A 140 -19.91 16.26 7.99
CA ASN A 140 -21.15 15.48 8.13
C ASN A 140 -20.96 13.94 8.09
N GLU A 141 -19.86 13.39 7.60
CA GLU A 141 -19.72 11.95 7.34
C GLU A 141 -18.32 11.39 7.56
N ASN A 142 -17.42 12.05 8.29
CA ASN A 142 -16.05 11.55 8.51
C ASN A 142 -15.40 11.00 7.22
N ARG A 143 -15.17 11.89 6.25
CA ARG A 143 -14.59 11.50 4.96
C ARG A 143 -13.09 11.81 4.90
N ALA A 144 -12.36 10.94 4.23
CA ALA A 144 -10.99 11.20 3.80
C ALA A 144 -10.94 11.30 2.28
N THR A 145 -10.19 12.27 1.78
CA THR A 145 -9.97 12.48 0.34
C THR A 145 -8.48 12.45 0.06
N PHE A 146 -8.07 11.69 -0.94
CA PHE A 146 -6.70 11.65 -1.44
C PHE A 146 -6.69 11.59 -2.97
N THR A 147 -5.59 12.02 -3.57
CA THR A 147 -5.47 12.10 -5.03
C THR A 147 -4.53 11.02 -5.56
N LEU A 148 -5.05 10.14 -6.39
CA LEU A 148 -4.23 9.24 -7.21
C LEU A 148 -3.77 10.00 -8.46
N ARG A 149 -2.45 10.20 -8.59
CA ARG A 149 -1.86 11.03 -9.63
C ARG A 149 -1.80 10.29 -10.97
N GLU A 150 -1.97 11.04 -12.04
CA GLU A 150 -1.74 10.54 -13.40
C GLU A 150 -0.25 10.30 -13.67
N GLU A 151 0.63 11.06 -13.03
CA GLU A 151 2.07 10.91 -13.13
C GLU A 151 2.65 10.35 -11.84
N GLN A 152 3.28 9.19 -11.96
CA GLN A 152 4.05 8.52 -10.90
C GLN A 152 5.53 8.50 -11.29
N VAL A 153 6.42 8.61 -10.33
CA VAL A 153 7.86 8.64 -10.58
C VAL A 153 8.48 7.31 -10.20
N TYR A 154 9.22 6.71 -11.13
CA TYR A 154 9.99 5.50 -10.87
C TYR A 154 11.03 5.74 -9.79
N ARG A 155 11.14 4.79 -8.90
CA ARG A 155 12.11 4.81 -7.81
C ARG A 155 12.75 3.44 -7.65
N GLU A 156 14.02 3.44 -7.26
CA GLU A 156 14.74 2.25 -6.78
C GLU A 156 15.22 2.47 -5.36
N VAL A 157 15.24 1.38 -4.61
CA VAL A 157 15.87 1.30 -3.28
C VAL A 157 16.75 0.07 -3.28
N ASP A 158 18.05 0.26 -3.05
CA ASP A 158 19.06 -0.81 -3.08
C ASP A 158 19.06 -1.61 -4.41
N GLY A 159 18.86 -0.91 -5.54
CA GLY A 159 18.80 -1.52 -6.88
C GLY A 159 17.53 -2.34 -7.15
N LYS A 160 16.51 -2.23 -6.31
CA LYS A 160 15.21 -2.88 -6.49
C LYS A 160 14.13 -1.83 -6.79
N PRO A 161 13.21 -2.12 -7.74
CA PRO A 161 12.08 -1.22 -8.00
C PRO A 161 11.26 -1.01 -6.74
N ALA A 162 10.94 0.25 -6.47
CA ALA A 162 10.16 0.65 -5.31
C ALA A 162 9.03 1.59 -5.72
N ILE A 163 7.99 1.65 -4.90
CA ILE A 163 6.88 2.58 -5.09
C ILE A 163 7.24 3.91 -4.44
N SER A 164 6.94 5.01 -5.12
CA SER A 164 7.10 6.33 -4.55
C SER A 164 6.16 6.50 -3.35
N LYS A 165 6.66 7.03 -2.24
CA LYS A 165 5.87 7.22 -1.01
C LYS A 165 4.62 8.06 -1.26
N GLY A 166 4.72 9.10 -2.08
CA GLY A 166 3.59 9.97 -2.42
C GLY A 166 2.49 9.30 -3.24
N ASP A 167 2.68 8.06 -3.67
CA ASP A 167 1.70 7.28 -4.44
C ASP A 167 1.10 6.12 -3.62
N LEU A 168 1.55 5.93 -2.38
CA LEU A 168 1.06 4.88 -1.49
C LEU A 168 0.10 5.45 -0.46
N TYR A 169 -1.08 4.86 -0.39
CA TYR A 169 -2.14 5.23 0.53
C TYR A 169 -2.50 4.02 1.38
N MET A 170 -2.28 4.14 2.68
CA MET A 170 -2.58 3.07 3.62
C MET A 170 -3.64 3.51 4.63
N ALA A 171 -4.44 2.56 5.06
CA ALA A 171 -5.40 2.75 6.14
C ALA A 171 -5.27 1.63 7.18
N ALA A 172 -5.59 1.97 8.42
CA ALA A 172 -5.75 1.03 9.52
C ALA A 172 -7.03 1.35 10.29
N LYS A 173 -7.67 0.33 10.84
CA LYS A 173 -8.84 0.46 11.70
C LYS A 173 -8.66 -0.35 12.97
N VAL A 174 -9.04 0.23 14.10
CA VAL A 174 -9.12 -0.48 15.38
C VAL A 174 -10.38 0.00 16.10
N ASP A 175 -11.28 -0.93 16.42
CA ASP A 175 -12.58 -0.63 17.03
C ASP A 175 -12.57 -0.83 18.55
N ASP A 176 -13.37 -0.04 19.26
CA ASP A 176 -13.74 -0.18 20.67
C ASP A 176 -12.56 -0.36 21.65
N VAL A 177 -11.43 0.30 21.37
CA VAL A 177 -10.27 0.24 22.25
C VAL A 177 -10.48 1.03 23.53
N GLN A 178 -10.01 0.47 24.64
CA GLN A 178 -10.06 1.14 25.94
C GLN A 178 -8.85 2.04 26.18
N ASN A 179 -7.73 1.75 25.51
CA ASN A 179 -6.54 2.57 25.52
C ASN A 179 -5.75 2.33 24.22
N ILE A 180 -5.62 3.35 23.40
CA ILE A 180 -4.95 3.26 22.10
C ILE A 180 -3.46 2.89 22.23
N THR A 181 -2.82 3.20 23.36
CA THR A 181 -1.40 2.87 23.57
C THR A 181 -1.16 1.38 23.66
N ASP A 182 -2.21 0.59 23.94
CA ASP A 182 -2.16 -0.86 24.06
C ASP A 182 -2.66 -1.57 22.78
N ALA A 183 -3.06 -0.79 21.77
CA ALA A 183 -3.58 -1.29 20.50
C ALA A 183 -2.51 -1.25 19.43
N ASP A 184 -2.53 -2.26 18.55
CA ASP A 184 -1.71 -2.33 17.36
C ASP A 184 -2.52 -1.92 16.13
N PHE A 185 -2.03 -0.95 15.37
CA PHE A 185 -2.61 -0.51 14.10
C PHE A 185 -1.91 -1.21 12.95
N TYR A 186 -2.64 -2.02 12.20
CA TYR A 186 -2.13 -2.70 11.02
C TYR A 186 -2.53 -1.94 9.77
N PHE A 187 -1.59 -1.18 9.20
CA PHE A 187 -1.79 -0.39 7.99
C PHE A 187 -1.75 -1.27 6.76
N GLN A 188 -2.84 -1.27 6.01
CA GLN A 188 -2.99 -1.94 4.72
C GLN A 188 -3.04 -0.91 3.60
N ASN A 189 -2.44 -1.23 2.45
CA ASN A 189 -2.59 -0.39 1.28
C ASN A 189 -4.05 -0.46 0.78
N ILE A 190 -4.68 0.70 0.65
CA ILE A 190 -6.05 0.82 0.11
C ILE A 190 -6.08 0.84 -1.41
N CYS A 191 -4.93 0.96 -2.06
CA CYS A 191 -4.74 0.81 -3.50
C CYS A 191 -4.22 -0.59 -3.82
N GLY A 192 -4.31 -0.98 -5.08
CA GLY A 192 -3.63 -2.13 -5.63
C GLY A 192 -2.46 -1.72 -6.50
N ILE A 193 -1.62 -2.67 -6.86
CA ILE A 193 -0.42 -2.44 -7.65
C ILE A 193 -0.46 -3.32 -8.90
N LEU A 194 -0.33 -2.70 -10.07
CA LEU A 194 -0.04 -3.40 -11.31
C LEU A 194 1.46 -3.49 -11.49
N SER A 195 2.00 -4.71 -11.62
CA SER A 195 3.41 -4.98 -11.87
C SER A 195 3.60 -5.37 -13.33
N LEU A 196 4.36 -4.59 -14.08
CA LEU A 196 4.76 -4.89 -15.45
C LEU A 196 6.23 -5.33 -15.48
N LYS A 197 6.54 -6.31 -16.34
CA LYS A 197 7.90 -6.86 -16.49
C LYS A 197 8.29 -6.82 -17.97
N TYR A 198 9.36 -6.09 -18.29
CA TYR A 198 9.85 -5.94 -19.66
C TYR A 198 11.35 -6.20 -19.75
N TYR A 199 11.77 -6.71 -20.89
CA TYR A 199 13.18 -6.83 -21.28
C TYR A 199 13.29 -6.64 -22.80
N ASP A 200 14.49 -6.39 -23.31
CA ASP A 200 14.72 -6.19 -24.73
C ASP A 200 15.95 -6.98 -25.19
N THR A 201 15.74 -7.94 -26.08
CA THR A 201 16.81 -8.77 -26.65
C THR A 201 17.24 -8.35 -28.07
N LYS A 202 16.74 -7.20 -28.57
CA LYS A 202 16.96 -6.80 -29.95
C LYS A 202 18.38 -6.36 -30.24
N SER A 203 19.01 -5.59 -29.37
CA SER A 203 20.28 -4.93 -29.61
C SER A 203 21.36 -5.33 -28.60
N ASN A 204 22.62 -5.00 -28.92
CA ASN A 204 23.73 -5.17 -27.97
C ASN A 204 23.75 -4.09 -26.88
N GLU A 205 22.96 -3.03 -27.05
CA GLU A 205 22.80 -1.95 -26.10
C GLU A 205 21.35 -1.94 -25.58
N PRO A 206 21.15 -1.69 -24.26
CA PRO A 206 19.82 -1.62 -23.69
C PRO A 206 18.96 -0.53 -24.36
N TRP A 207 17.70 -0.82 -24.63
CA TRP A 207 16.76 0.20 -25.06
C TRP A 207 16.43 1.11 -23.88
N VAL A 208 16.65 2.43 -24.08
CA VAL A 208 16.37 3.43 -23.04
C VAL A 208 15.00 4.03 -23.29
N ILE A 209 14.14 3.92 -22.29
CA ILE A 209 12.76 4.40 -22.33
C ILE A 209 12.57 5.60 -21.40
N LYS A 210 11.71 6.54 -21.80
CA LYS A 210 11.39 7.78 -21.09
C LYS A 210 10.24 7.60 -20.09
N SER A 211 9.24 6.82 -20.51
CA SER A 211 8.06 6.55 -19.67
C SER A 211 7.33 5.28 -20.10
N ILE A 212 6.48 4.80 -19.20
CA ILE A 212 5.49 3.76 -19.48
C ILE A 212 4.13 4.29 -19.06
N THR A 213 3.14 4.27 -19.97
CA THR A 213 1.77 4.69 -19.68
C THR A 213 0.81 3.52 -19.77
N VAL A 214 0.03 3.31 -18.72
CA VAL A 214 -1.07 2.35 -18.68
C VAL A 214 -2.38 3.10 -18.89
N TYR A 215 -3.18 2.67 -19.87
CA TYR A 215 -4.51 3.19 -20.16
C TYR A 215 -5.57 2.14 -19.83
N ASP A 216 -6.65 2.55 -19.19
CA ASP A 216 -7.87 1.76 -19.15
C ASP A 216 -8.80 2.11 -20.31
N LYS A 217 -9.51 1.11 -20.81
CA LYS A 217 -10.40 1.30 -21.98
C LYS A 217 -11.76 1.90 -21.61
N HIS A 218 -12.17 1.82 -20.35
CA HIS A 218 -13.51 2.24 -19.93
C HIS A 218 -13.62 2.79 -18.51
N PHE A 219 -12.58 2.66 -17.69
CA PHE A 219 -12.59 3.10 -16.29
C PHE A 219 -11.49 4.13 -16.05
N ASN A 220 -11.73 4.99 -15.10
CA ASN A 220 -10.78 6.01 -14.71
C ASN A 220 -9.77 5.42 -13.71
N LEU A 221 -8.48 5.47 -14.02
CA LEU A 221 -7.40 4.91 -13.22
C LEU A 221 -6.98 5.81 -12.07
N THR A 222 -7.12 7.11 -12.24
CA THR A 222 -6.61 8.17 -11.36
C THR A 222 -7.73 9.11 -10.92
N GLY A 223 -7.40 10.13 -10.15
CA GLY A 223 -8.33 11.16 -9.70
C GLY A 223 -8.44 11.28 -8.19
N ASP A 224 -9.34 12.16 -7.75
CA ASP A 224 -9.60 12.41 -6.34
C ASP A 224 -10.55 11.35 -5.79
N VAL A 225 -10.04 10.51 -4.91
CA VAL A 225 -10.78 9.44 -4.24
C VAL A 225 -11.32 9.95 -2.91
N ASN A 226 -12.62 9.81 -2.71
CA ASN A 226 -13.31 10.17 -1.47
C ASN A 226 -13.89 8.91 -0.83
N LEU A 227 -13.60 8.70 0.45
CA LEU A 227 -14.00 7.53 1.23
C LEU A 227 -14.70 7.94 2.52
N LYS A 228 -15.72 7.19 2.96
CA LYS A 228 -16.23 7.28 4.32
C LYS A 228 -15.27 6.58 5.27
N VAL A 229 -14.70 7.33 6.21
CA VAL A 229 -13.67 6.85 7.14
C VAL A 229 -14.17 5.68 7.98
N ASP A 230 -15.42 5.70 8.40
CA ASP A 230 -16.08 4.68 9.22
C ASP A 230 -16.55 3.44 8.43
N LYS A 231 -16.57 3.53 7.10
CA LYS A 231 -17.06 2.46 6.21
C LYS A 231 -15.96 1.78 5.39
N VAL A 232 -14.79 2.43 5.26
CA VAL A 232 -13.69 1.85 4.51
C VAL A 232 -13.14 0.62 5.22
N THR A 233 -13.32 -0.52 4.59
CA THR A 233 -12.67 -1.78 4.97
C THR A 233 -11.98 -2.35 3.75
N THR A 234 -10.91 -3.12 3.97
CA THR A 234 -10.26 -3.83 2.86
C THR A 234 -11.23 -4.79 2.20
N GLU A 235 -12.08 -5.44 2.98
CA GLU A 235 -13.11 -6.36 2.51
C GLU A 235 -14.12 -5.65 1.59
N GLY A 236 -14.58 -4.46 1.95
CA GLY A 236 -15.51 -3.67 1.14
C GLY A 236 -14.88 -3.24 -0.20
N LEU A 237 -13.60 -2.83 -0.19
CA LEU A 237 -12.87 -2.50 -1.41
C LEU A 237 -12.60 -3.74 -2.28
N VAL A 238 -12.34 -4.90 -1.69
CA VAL A 238 -12.24 -6.18 -2.43
C VAL A 238 -13.58 -6.53 -3.05
N ALA A 239 -14.68 -6.43 -2.31
CA ALA A 239 -16.03 -6.69 -2.81
C ALA A 239 -16.37 -5.81 -4.02
N LEU A 240 -15.97 -4.52 -4.00
CA LEU A 240 -16.12 -3.62 -5.14
C LEU A 240 -15.41 -4.15 -6.39
N CYS A 241 -14.21 -4.73 -6.25
CA CYS A 241 -13.46 -5.30 -7.37
C CYS A 241 -14.07 -6.63 -7.85
N GLU A 242 -14.57 -7.44 -6.92
CA GLU A 242 -15.13 -8.77 -7.23
C GLU A 242 -16.54 -8.70 -7.85
N ALA A 243 -17.29 -7.63 -7.61
CA ALA A 243 -18.65 -7.43 -8.13
C ALA A 243 -18.72 -7.43 -9.67
N TYR A 244 -17.60 -7.18 -10.35
CA TYR A 244 -17.59 -7.12 -11.80
C TYR A 244 -17.85 -8.49 -12.45
N ASN A 245 -18.93 -8.55 -13.25
CA ASN A 245 -19.28 -9.71 -14.06
C ASN A 245 -19.35 -9.31 -15.55
N PRO A 246 -18.39 -9.74 -16.40
CA PRO A 246 -18.37 -9.40 -17.83
C PRO A 246 -19.56 -9.91 -18.61
N ALA A 247 -20.25 -10.96 -18.13
CA ALA A 247 -21.43 -11.53 -18.80
C ALA A 247 -22.70 -10.70 -18.60
N ASN A 248 -22.74 -9.81 -17.60
CA ASN A 248 -23.88 -8.94 -17.33
C ASN A 248 -23.45 -7.53 -16.85
N PRO A 249 -22.99 -6.69 -17.78
CA PRO A 249 -22.43 -5.37 -17.41
C PRO A 249 -23.44 -4.41 -16.78
N ALA A 250 -24.73 -4.51 -17.08
CA ALA A 250 -25.75 -3.64 -16.50
C ALA A 250 -26.02 -3.99 -15.02
N ALA A 251 -26.15 -5.29 -14.70
CA ALA A 251 -26.29 -5.73 -13.30
C ALA A 251 -25.01 -5.43 -12.51
N THR A 252 -23.85 -5.61 -13.13
CA THR A 252 -22.55 -5.25 -12.56
C THR A 252 -22.48 -3.76 -12.19
N ALA A 253 -22.92 -2.86 -13.06
CA ALA A 253 -22.91 -1.42 -12.79
C ALA A 253 -23.78 -1.07 -11.57
N ALA A 254 -24.95 -1.68 -11.44
CA ALA A 254 -25.84 -1.47 -10.28
C ALA A 254 -25.20 -2.03 -8.99
N GLU A 255 -24.60 -3.19 -9.03
CA GLU A 255 -23.92 -3.82 -7.89
C GLU A 255 -22.70 -2.99 -7.44
N ILE A 256 -21.89 -2.52 -8.38
CA ILE A 256 -20.76 -1.63 -8.11
C ILE A 256 -21.26 -0.32 -7.49
N ALA A 257 -22.36 0.25 -7.97
CA ALA A 257 -22.93 1.46 -7.40
C ALA A 257 -23.36 1.25 -5.94
N ASN A 258 -24.02 0.13 -5.63
CA ASN A 258 -24.41 -0.22 -4.27
C ASN A 258 -23.19 -0.33 -3.33
N TYR A 259 -22.13 -1.02 -3.76
CA TYR A 259 -20.89 -1.10 -2.96
C TYR A 259 -20.25 0.26 -2.77
N LYS A 260 -20.21 1.10 -3.82
CA LYS A 260 -19.69 2.47 -3.71
C LYS A 260 -20.48 3.29 -2.69
N ASP A 261 -21.80 3.18 -2.68
CA ASP A 261 -22.65 3.88 -1.72
C ASP A 261 -22.42 3.36 -0.29
N GLU A 262 -22.29 2.05 -0.12
CA GLU A 262 -22.05 1.42 1.18
C GLU A 262 -20.73 1.89 1.81
N ILE A 263 -19.61 1.82 1.06
CA ILE A 263 -18.29 2.26 1.54
C ILE A 263 -18.09 3.77 1.34
N GLY A 264 -19.04 4.47 0.75
CA GLY A 264 -18.93 5.90 0.43
C GLY A 264 -17.80 6.23 -0.54
N TYR A 265 -17.45 5.29 -1.41
CA TYR A 265 -16.37 5.45 -2.39
C TYR A 265 -16.84 6.29 -3.57
N ASN A 266 -16.21 7.43 -3.77
CA ASN A 266 -16.47 8.28 -4.92
C ASN A 266 -15.15 8.77 -5.53
N VAL A 267 -15.12 8.97 -6.85
CA VAL A 267 -13.96 9.50 -7.58
C VAL A 267 -14.39 10.69 -8.40
N THR A 268 -13.71 11.80 -8.26
CA THR A 268 -13.87 13.02 -9.07
C THR A 268 -12.57 13.34 -9.80
N ASN A 269 -12.60 14.21 -10.81
CA ASN A 269 -11.43 14.58 -11.61
C ASN A 269 -10.68 13.36 -12.14
N ALA A 270 -11.44 12.39 -12.62
CA ALA A 270 -10.90 11.09 -12.94
C ALA A 270 -10.15 11.10 -14.29
N GLY A 271 -8.94 10.54 -14.31
CA GLY A 271 -8.12 10.32 -15.52
C GLY A 271 -8.13 8.87 -15.97
N ASP A 272 -7.99 8.63 -17.25
CA ASP A 272 -8.07 7.31 -17.89
C ASP A 272 -6.72 6.59 -18.00
N HIS A 273 -5.65 7.22 -17.52
CA HIS A 273 -4.30 6.67 -17.60
C HIS A 273 -3.48 6.94 -16.34
N VAL A 274 -2.37 6.23 -16.24
CA VAL A 274 -1.29 6.49 -15.31
C VAL A 274 0.04 6.32 -16.02
N THR A 275 0.93 7.29 -15.87
CA THR A 275 2.27 7.32 -16.49
C THR A 275 3.33 7.18 -15.42
N LEU A 276 4.24 6.23 -15.59
CA LEU A 276 5.45 6.08 -14.79
C LEU A 276 6.62 6.73 -15.54
N THR A 277 7.22 7.77 -14.96
CA THR A 277 8.31 8.53 -15.55
C THR A 277 9.66 8.16 -14.94
N PHE A 278 10.74 8.22 -15.75
CA PHE A 278 12.09 7.80 -15.36
C PHE A 278 13.10 8.95 -15.22
N GLY A 279 12.63 10.19 -15.29
CA GLY A 279 13.51 11.37 -15.25
C GLY A 279 14.20 11.63 -16.60
N SER A 280 15.16 12.58 -16.59
CA SER A 280 15.79 13.08 -17.81
C SER A 280 16.68 12.08 -18.56
N GLU A 281 17.25 11.12 -17.84
CA GLU A 281 18.17 10.11 -18.39
C GLU A 281 17.44 8.87 -18.91
N GLY A 282 16.12 8.77 -18.66
CA GLY A 282 15.34 7.58 -18.98
C GLY A 282 15.71 6.36 -18.13
N PHE A 283 15.24 5.20 -18.56
CA PHE A 283 15.50 3.91 -17.93
C PHE A 283 15.96 2.88 -18.96
N ALA A 284 17.15 2.30 -18.77
CA ALA A 284 17.71 1.25 -19.61
C ALA A 284 17.06 -0.11 -19.29
N LEU A 285 16.31 -0.68 -20.21
CA LEU A 285 15.69 -1.98 -20.05
C LEU A 285 16.72 -3.10 -19.90
N SER A 286 16.41 -4.08 -19.06
CA SER A 286 17.18 -5.32 -18.98
C SER A 286 17.21 -6.04 -20.34
N GLN A 287 18.35 -6.64 -20.68
CA GLN A 287 18.49 -7.54 -21.84
C GLN A 287 18.34 -9.02 -21.45
N ASP A 288 18.19 -9.30 -20.14
CA ASP A 288 18.08 -10.66 -19.61
C ASP A 288 16.61 -11.04 -19.33
N ALA A 289 16.12 -12.02 -20.07
CA ALA A 289 14.78 -12.59 -19.88
C ALA A 289 14.54 -13.19 -18.50
N ASN A 290 15.63 -13.67 -17.84
CA ASN A 290 15.56 -14.26 -16.50
C ASN A 290 15.54 -13.19 -15.39
N ASN A 291 15.98 -11.98 -15.73
CA ASN A 291 15.98 -10.83 -14.82
C ASN A 291 15.38 -9.59 -15.51
N PRO A 292 14.09 -9.60 -15.87
CA PRO A 292 13.45 -8.50 -16.55
C PRO A 292 13.33 -7.26 -15.66
N SER A 293 13.39 -6.08 -16.28
CA SER A 293 13.04 -4.82 -15.62
C SER A 293 11.59 -4.86 -15.12
N ARG A 294 11.35 -4.42 -13.90
CA ARG A 294 10.02 -4.43 -13.27
C ARG A 294 9.57 -3.01 -12.95
N PHE A 295 8.29 -2.77 -13.17
CA PHE A 295 7.66 -1.47 -13.01
C PHE A 295 6.36 -1.61 -12.20
N PHE A 296 6.17 -0.75 -11.20
CA PHE A 296 4.99 -0.75 -10.35
C PHE A 296 4.14 0.49 -10.61
N PHE A 297 2.85 0.26 -10.81
CA PHE A 297 1.84 1.29 -10.96
C PHE A 297 0.83 1.16 -9.81
N VAL A 298 0.67 2.22 -9.05
CA VAL A 298 -0.35 2.27 -8.01
C VAL A 298 -1.68 2.67 -8.64
N LEU A 299 -2.66 1.83 -8.50
CA LEU A 299 -3.99 2.01 -9.06
C LEU A 299 -5.05 1.91 -7.97
N ARG A 300 -6.16 2.61 -8.14
CA ARG A 300 -7.30 2.43 -7.26
C ARG A 300 -7.88 1.01 -7.40
N PRO A 301 -8.57 0.49 -6.38
CA PRO A 301 -9.30 -0.76 -6.49
C PRO A 301 -10.35 -0.67 -7.61
N LEU A 302 -10.19 -1.52 -8.63
CA LEU A 302 -11.07 -1.57 -9.79
C LEU A 302 -10.90 -2.88 -10.58
N ALA A 303 -11.86 -3.16 -11.46
CA ALA A 303 -11.69 -4.19 -12.47
C ALA A 303 -11.41 -3.53 -13.83
N LEU A 304 -10.30 -3.88 -14.46
CA LEU A 304 -9.96 -3.51 -15.84
C LEU A 304 -10.77 -4.42 -16.81
N SER A 305 -12.07 -4.24 -16.79
CA SER A 305 -13.05 -5.19 -17.34
C SER A 305 -13.03 -5.34 -18.84
N HIS A 306 -12.65 -4.30 -19.55
CA HIS A 306 -12.53 -4.29 -21.02
C HIS A 306 -11.07 -4.37 -21.45
N GLY A 307 -10.19 -4.68 -20.51
CA GLY A 307 -8.76 -4.73 -20.71
C GLY A 307 -8.09 -3.35 -20.62
N TYR A 308 -6.83 -3.34 -20.93
CA TYR A 308 -5.98 -2.17 -20.83
C TYR A 308 -4.95 -2.18 -21.96
N ARG A 309 -4.39 -1.03 -22.26
CA ARG A 309 -3.24 -0.91 -23.15
C ARG A 309 -2.06 -0.31 -22.41
N VAL A 310 -0.87 -0.66 -22.86
CA VAL A 310 0.37 -0.08 -22.34
C VAL A 310 1.17 0.49 -23.50
N VAL A 311 1.58 1.72 -23.33
CA VAL A 311 2.43 2.46 -24.26
C VAL A 311 3.77 2.71 -23.58
N VAL A 312 4.85 2.39 -24.27
CA VAL A 312 6.22 2.74 -23.89
C VAL A 312 6.65 3.91 -24.77
N THR A 313 7.16 4.96 -24.14
CA THR A 313 7.72 6.13 -24.86
C THR A 313 9.24 6.10 -24.74
N ASP A 314 9.96 6.21 -25.84
CA ASP A 314 11.42 6.25 -25.85
C ASP A 314 11.97 7.67 -25.63
N MET A 315 13.29 7.80 -25.65
CA MET A 315 13.98 9.09 -25.48
C MET A 315 13.81 10.08 -26.64
N ASN A 316 13.27 9.62 -27.76
CA ASN A 316 12.94 10.48 -28.94
C ASN A 316 11.47 10.93 -28.93
N ASP A 317 10.71 10.58 -27.91
CA ASP A 317 9.26 10.77 -27.80
C ASP A 317 8.44 9.90 -28.79
N ASP A 318 9.05 8.83 -29.31
CA ASP A 318 8.33 7.83 -30.11
C ASP A 318 7.54 6.89 -29.18
N GLU A 319 6.28 6.64 -29.53
CA GLU A 319 5.36 5.83 -28.74
C GLU A 319 5.15 4.44 -29.34
N TYR A 320 5.21 3.42 -28.49
CA TYR A 320 5.07 2.01 -28.87
C TYR A 320 3.99 1.33 -28.00
N GLU A 321 2.89 0.92 -28.61
CA GLU A 321 1.86 0.15 -27.94
C GLU A 321 2.32 -1.31 -27.73
N VAL A 322 2.82 -1.60 -26.55
CA VAL A 322 3.42 -2.89 -26.22
C VAL A 322 2.43 -3.90 -25.64
N VAL A 323 1.30 -3.45 -25.11
CA VAL A 323 0.20 -4.30 -24.64
C VAL A 323 -1.13 -3.71 -25.09
N ASN A 324 -1.99 -4.55 -25.65
CA ASN A 324 -3.39 -4.25 -25.91
C ASN A 324 -4.20 -5.49 -25.50
N SER A 325 -4.49 -5.57 -24.22
CA SER A 325 -5.18 -6.72 -23.64
C SER A 325 -6.67 -6.46 -23.54
N ASN A 326 -7.46 -7.49 -23.80
CA ASN A 326 -8.89 -7.51 -23.50
C ASN A 326 -9.19 -8.38 -22.25
N THR A 327 -8.14 -8.79 -21.54
CA THR A 327 -8.27 -9.62 -20.35
C THR A 327 -8.73 -8.77 -19.17
N ASN A 328 -9.78 -9.21 -18.49
CA ASN A 328 -10.18 -8.62 -17.22
C ASN A 328 -9.10 -8.84 -16.17
N LYS A 329 -8.62 -7.76 -15.56
CA LYS A 329 -7.76 -7.79 -14.37
C LYS A 329 -8.44 -7.05 -13.23
N LYS A 330 -8.40 -7.64 -12.04
CA LYS A 330 -8.96 -7.05 -10.83
C LYS A 330 -7.84 -6.47 -10.00
N ILE A 331 -7.82 -5.16 -9.83
CA ILE A 331 -6.85 -4.45 -9.00
C ILE A 331 -7.43 -4.38 -7.59
N LYS A 332 -7.01 -5.30 -6.71
CA LYS A 332 -7.49 -5.38 -5.34
C LYS A 332 -6.62 -4.56 -4.39
N PRO A 333 -7.18 -4.03 -3.29
CA PRO A 333 -6.38 -3.35 -2.27
C PRO A 333 -5.33 -4.30 -1.68
N ASN A 334 -4.22 -3.75 -1.28
CA ASN A 334 -3.09 -4.47 -0.69
C ASN A 334 -2.58 -5.67 -1.52
N THR A 335 -2.76 -5.64 -2.84
CA THR A 335 -2.41 -6.74 -3.75
C THR A 335 -1.52 -6.24 -4.87
N ILE A 336 -0.46 -7.00 -5.17
CA ILE A 336 0.35 -6.81 -6.36
C ILE A 336 -0.11 -7.85 -7.40
N ILE A 337 -0.63 -7.35 -8.53
CA ILE A 337 -1.01 -8.19 -9.66
C ILE A 337 -0.05 -7.97 -10.83
N GLY A 338 0.51 -9.05 -11.35
CA GLY A 338 1.53 -8.98 -12.39
C GLY A 338 1.10 -9.52 -13.74
N ASN A 339 1.99 -9.33 -14.71
CA ASN A 339 1.99 -10.00 -16.01
C ASN A 339 3.28 -10.80 -16.17
N SER A 340 3.23 -11.82 -17.04
CA SER A 340 4.45 -12.49 -17.52
C SER A 340 5.41 -11.48 -18.13
N ALA A 341 6.71 -11.72 -17.98
CA ALA A 341 7.73 -10.88 -18.59
C ALA A 341 7.59 -10.87 -20.12
N LYS A 342 7.73 -9.71 -20.74
CA LYS A 342 7.56 -9.52 -22.18
C LYS A 342 8.84 -8.98 -22.81
N ASP A 343 9.25 -9.62 -23.92
CA ASP A 343 10.34 -9.13 -24.79
C ASP A 343 9.82 -8.03 -25.70
N LEU A 344 10.45 -6.88 -25.66
CA LEU A 344 10.07 -5.71 -26.45
C LEU A 344 10.85 -5.56 -27.77
N LYS A 345 11.68 -6.54 -28.15
CA LYS A 345 12.54 -6.51 -29.35
C LYS A 345 11.84 -6.21 -30.67
N ASN A 346 10.55 -6.41 -30.77
CA ASN A 346 9.79 -6.21 -32.03
C ASN A 346 9.09 -4.85 -32.11
N TYR A 347 9.26 -3.99 -31.11
CA TYR A 347 8.51 -2.74 -31.00
C TYR A 347 9.31 -1.51 -31.43
N HIS A 348 10.63 -1.54 -31.38
CA HIS A 348 11.49 -0.41 -31.75
C HIS A 348 12.55 -0.75 -32.76
#